data_1a0e92cc5bb014a2f0dab8c362f87de4
#
_entry.id   1a0e92cc5bb014a2f0dab8c362f87de4
#
_cell.length_a   1.000
_cell.length_b   1.000
_cell.length_c   1.000
_cell.angle_alpha   90.00
_cell.angle_beta   90.00
_cell.angle_gamma   90.00
#
_symmetry.space_group_name_H-M   'P 1'
#
loop_
_entity.id
_entity.type
_entity.pdbx_description
1 polymer ?
#
loop_
_entity_poly.entity_id
_entity_poly.type
_entity_poly.pdbx_seq_one_letter_code
_entity_poly.pdbx_strand_id
1 'polypeptide(L)'
;MGSAKRSVAIVGSGNISTDLLYKLLRSDWLEPRWMIGIDPDSEGLARARKLGLETSHEGVDWLLSQSEKPDMVFEATSAYVHRAAAPRYAEAGITAVDLTPAAVGPGVVPPANLRSHLDAPNVNMVTCGGQATIPIVHAVCRAVAANDGAVPYAEIVASVASVSAGPGTRANIDEFTKTTSVGVQAIGGAHRGKAIIILNPADPPLIMRDTIFCEIPPDTDQAAVTQSIRDVVAEVQTYVPGYRLLNDPQFDEPSVVNGGRHVVTTFIEVEGAGDYLPPYAGNLDIMTAAATKVGEEMAKQSVSVSGGTR
;
A
#
# COMPACT_ATOMS: atom_id res chain seq x y z
N MET A 1 -14.21 -16.13 -23.32
CA MET A 1 -14.47 -16.88 -22.07
C MET A 1 -13.73 -16.12 -20.98
N GLY A 2 -14.44 -15.57 -19.97
CA GLY A 2 -13.78 -14.90 -18.86
C GLY A 2 -12.89 -15.90 -18.12
N SER A 3 -11.66 -15.50 -17.81
CA SER A 3 -10.81 -16.30 -16.91
C SER A 3 -11.53 -16.47 -15.58
N ALA A 4 -11.43 -17.65 -14.98
CA ALA A 4 -11.96 -17.85 -13.63
C ALA A 4 -11.23 -16.89 -12.67
N LYS A 5 -11.99 -16.19 -11.82
CA LYS A 5 -11.41 -15.33 -10.78
C LYS A 5 -10.59 -16.17 -9.80
N ARG A 6 -9.53 -15.59 -9.25
CA ARG A 6 -8.77 -16.23 -8.17
C ARG A 6 -9.54 -16.13 -6.86
N SER A 7 -9.66 -17.27 -6.18
CA SER A 7 -10.28 -17.33 -4.87
C SER A 7 -9.41 -16.69 -3.80
N VAL A 8 -9.97 -15.81 -2.97
CA VAL A 8 -9.19 -15.13 -1.94
C VAL A 8 -9.83 -15.21 -0.57
N ALA A 9 -8.99 -15.25 0.46
CA ALA A 9 -9.38 -15.10 1.85
C ALA A 9 -8.85 -13.79 2.43
N ILE A 10 -9.65 -13.14 3.28
CA ILE A 10 -9.24 -12.00 4.08
C ILE A 10 -8.99 -12.51 5.49
N VAL A 11 -7.76 -12.35 5.99
CA VAL A 11 -7.37 -12.75 7.34
C VAL A 11 -7.21 -11.50 8.20
N GLY A 12 -8.07 -11.39 9.20
CA GLY A 12 -8.40 -10.19 9.96
C GLY A 12 -9.86 -9.80 9.73
N SER A 13 -10.50 -9.18 10.71
CA SER A 13 -11.91 -8.79 10.63
C SER A 13 -12.16 -7.35 11.10
N GLY A 14 -11.10 -6.52 11.09
CA GLY A 14 -11.17 -5.12 11.46
C GLY A 14 -11.59 -4.19 10.32
N ASN A 15 -11.41 -2.88 10.52
CA ASN A 15 -11.82 -1.85 9.58
C ASN A 15 -11.11 -1.96 8.22
N ILE A 16 -9.81 -2.23 8.21
CA ILE A 16 -9.01 -2.43 6.97
C ILE A 16 -9.57 -3.61 6.18
N SER A 17 -9.81 -4.74 6.86
CA SER A 17 -10.34 -5.95 6.22
C SER A 17 -11.74 -5.74 5.66
N THR A 18 -12.57 -4.96 6.35
CA THR A 18 -13.92 -4.64 5.91
C THR A 18 -13.90 -3.71 4.68
N ASP A 19 -13.05 -2.70 4.67
CA ASP A 19 -12.88 -1.81 3.52
C ASP A 19 -12.33 -2.58 2.30
N LEU A 20 -11.32 -3.42 2.53
CA LEU A 20 -10.75 -4.29 1.51
C LEU A 20 -11.81 -5.23 0.90
N LEU A 21 -12.69 -5.80 1.72
CA LEU A 21 -13.78 -6.65 1.25
C LEU A 21 -14.65 -5.96 0.19
N TYR A 22 -15.03 -4.70 0.41
CA TYR A 22 -15.82 -3.96 -0.57
C TYR A 22 -15.09 -3.74 -1.89
N LYS A 23 -13.76 -3.56 -1.86
CA LYS A 23 -12.94 -3.44 -3.06
C LYS A 23 -12.82 -4.77 -3.81
N LEU A 24 -12.56 -5.85 -3.08
CA LEU A 24 -12.44 -7.20 -3.65
C LEU A 24 -13.75 -7.70 -4.29
N LEU A 25 -14.91 -7.36 -3.71
CA LEU A 25 -16.22 -7.70 -4.30
C LEU A 25 -16.45 -7.08 -5.68
N ARG A 26 -15.80 -5.96 -5.99
CA ARG A 26 -15.87 -5.29 -7.30
C ARG A 26 -14.79 -5.74 -8.27
N SER A 27 -13.83 -6.54 -7.83
CA SER A 27 -12.74 -7.00 -8.69
C SER A 27 -13.21 -7.94 -9.79
N ASP A 28 -12.69 -7.78 -10.98
CA ASP A 28 -12.90 -8.71 -12.10
C ASP A 28 -11.98 -9.93 -12.05
N TRP A 29 -10.95 -9.92 -11.21
CA TRP A 29 -9.88 -10.93 -11.14
C TRP A 29 -9.87 -11.73 -9.86
N LEU A 30 -10.44 -11.17 -8.76
CA LEU A 30 -10.41 -11.75 -7.42
C LEU A 30 -11.84 -12.04 -6.96
N GLU A 31 -12.01 -13.18 -6.28
CA GLU A 31 -13.27 -13.60 -5.69
C GLU A 31 -13.10 -13.80 -4.19
N PRO A 32 -13.54 -12.86 -3.34
CA PRO A 32 -13.48 -13.05 -1.89
C PRO A 32 -14.50 -14.13 -1.48
N ARG A 33 -14.00 -15.22 -0.90
CA ARG A 33 -14.82 -16.35 -0.44
C ARG A 33 -14.80 -16.53 1.07
N TRP A 34 -13.71 -16.12 1.73
CA TRP A 34 -13.55 -16.29 3.17
C TRP A 34 -13.13 -15.00 3.85
N MET A 35 -13.67 -14.76 5.05
CA MET A 35 -13.15 -13.78 6.00
C MET A 35 -12.93 -14.44 7.36
N ILE A 36 -11.70 -14.32 7.87
CA ILE A 36 -11.23 -15.03 9.06
C ILE A 36 -10.87 -14.03 10.14
N GLY A 37 -11.41 -14.21 11.33
CA GLY A 37 -11.10 -13.42 12.52
C GLY A 37 -10.79 -14.30 13.72
N ILE A 38 -10.76 -13.71 14.90
CA ILE A 38 -10.58 -14.39 16.19
C ILE A 38 -11.66 -14.01 17.22
N ASP A 39 -12.52 -13.05 16.87
CA ASP A 39 -13.60 -12.57 17.73
C ASP A 39 -14.96 -13.00 17.11
N PRO A 40 -15.74 -13.85 17.80
CA PRO A 40 -17.04 -14.29 17.31
C PRO A 40 -18.05 -13.12 17.17
N ASP A 41 -17.89 -12.05 17.94
CA ASP A 41 -18.75 -10.88 17.93
C ASP A 41 -18.28 -9.78 16.97
N SER A 42 -17.28 -10.06 16.14
CA SER A 42 -16.74 -9.13 15.15
C SER A 42 -17.81 -8.64 14.17
N GLU A 43 -18.04 -7.33 14.11
CA GLU A 43 -18.89 -6.70 13.10
C GLU A 43 -18.43 -6.99 11.68
N GLY A 44 -17.12 -7.05 11.44
CA GLY A 44 -16.54 -7.39 10.13
C GLY A 44 -16.93 -8.79 9.68
N LEU A 45 -16.86 -9.80 10.55
CA LEU A 45 -17.32 -11.17 10.24
C LEU A 45 -18.82 -11.20 9.98
N ALA A 46 -19.63 -10.51 10.81
CA ALA A 46 -21.06 -10.43 10.63
C ALA A 46 -21.45 -9.79 9.28
N ARG A 47 -20.71 -8.76 8.87
CA ARG A 47 -20.89 -8.08 7.59
C ARG A 47 -20.48 -8.96 6.41
N ALA A 48 -19.33 -9.62 6.48
CA ALA A 48 -18.84 -10.54 5.45
C ALA A 48 -19.84 -11.69 5.22
N ARG A 49 -20.40 -12.25 6.29
CA ARG A 49 -21.45 -13.29 6.22
C ARG A 49 -22.71 -12.80 5.50
N LYS A 50 -23.14 -11.56 5.76
CA LYS A 50 -24.30 -10.96 5.07
C LYS A 50 -24.02 -10.72 3.58
N LEU A 51 -22.76 -10.54 3.20
CA LEU A 51 -22.32 -10.38 1.81
C LEU A 51 -22.03 -11.72 1.12
N GLY A 52 -22.27 -12.85 1.79
CA GLY A 52 -22.20 -14.20 1.21
C GLY A 52 -20.84 -14.90 1.38
N LEU A 53 -19.92 -14.36 2.17
CA LEU A 53 -18.65 -15.03 2.44
C LEU A 53 -18.83 -16.08 3.54
N GLU A 54 -18.03 -17.13 3.44
CA GLU A 54 -17.82 -18.04 4.57
C GLU A 54 -16.93 -17.36 5.61
N THR A 55 -17.29 -17.48 6.90
CA THR A 55 -16.59 -16.77 7.97
C THR A 55 -16.27 -17.68 9.13
N SER A 56 -15.08 -17.50 9.73
CA SER A 56 -14.69 -18.18 10.96
C SER A 56 -14.02 -17.23 11.94
N HIS A 57 -14.17 -17.50 13.23
CA HIS A 57 -13.46 -16.81 14.32
C HIS A 57 -12.34 -17.68 14.93
N GLU A 58 -12.00 -18.80 14.30
CA GLU A 58 -10.97 -19.74 14.78
C GLU A 58 -9.58 -19.46 14.18
N GLY A 59 -9.41 -18.31 13.52
CA GLY A 59 -8.13 -17.86 12.99
C GLY A 59 -7.59 -18.66 11.81
N VAL A 60 -6.29 -18.53 11.58
CA VAL A 60 -5.58 -19.13 10.44
C VAL A 60 -5.67 -20.65 10.44
N ASP A 61 -5.75 -21.28 11.61
CA ASP A 61 -5.83 -22.76 11.74
C ASP A 61 -7.07 -23.29 11.04
N TRP A 62 -8.20 -22.61 11.23
CA TRP A 62 -9.42 -22.98 10.53
C TRP A 62 -9.27 -22.90 9.01
N LEU A 63 -8.73 -21.79 8.49
CA LEU A 63 -8.54 -21.61 7.06
C LEU A 63 -7.65 -22.71 6.46
N LEU A 64 -6.57 -23.05 7.15
CA LEU A 64 -5.64 -24.08 6.70
C LEU A 64 -6.15 -25.52 6.90
N SER A 65 -7.20 -25.73 7.70
CA SER A 65 -7.86 -27.03 7.84
C SER A 65 -8.88 -27.33 6.75
N GLN A 66 -9.37 -26.32 6.01
CA GLN A 66 -10.37 -26.52 4.97
C GLN A 66 -9.84 -27.42 3.85
N SER A 67 -10.72 -28.20 3.21
CA SER A 67 -10.37 -29.04 2.05
C SER A 67 -10.04 -28.20 0.83
N GLU A 68 -10.76 -27.10 0.63
CA GLU A 68 -10.49 -26.12 -0.41
C GLU A 68 -9.69 -24.95 0.18
N LYS A 69 -8.56 -24.61 -0.44
CA LYS A 69 -7.70 -23.50 -0.05
C LYS A 69 -7.92 -22.30 -0.95
N PRO A 70 -7.78 -21.06 -0.45
CA PRO A 70 -7.73 -19.90 -1.32
C PRO A 70 -6.47 -19.93 -2.18
N ASP A 71 -6.54 -19.36 -3.37
CA ASP A 71 -5.34 -19.09 -4.18
C ASP A 71 -4.46 -18.01 -3.53
N MET A 72 -5.09 -17.07 -2.81
CA MET A 72 -4.42 -15.92 -2.21
C MET A 72 -5.05 -15.55 -0.87
N VAL A 73 -4.23 -15.06 0.06
CA VAL A 73 -4.69 -14.42 1.30
C VAL A 73 -4.30 -12.95 1.33
N PHE A 74 -5.20 -12.12 1.83
CA PHE A 74 -4.92 -10.75 2.23
C PHE A 74 -4.82 -10.72 3.75
N GLU A 75 -3.61 -10.48 4.26
CA GLU A 75 -3.32 -10.56 5.69
C GLU A 75 -3.40 -9.16 6.32
N ALA A 76 -4.39 -8.94 7.16
CA ALA A 76 -4.67 -7.66 7.80
C ALA A 76 -4.85 -7.80 9.33
N THR A 77 -4.04 -8.65 9.96
CA THR A 77 -4.01 -8.88 11.41
C THR A 77 -2.89 -8.07 12.08
N SER A 78 -1.83 -8.73 12.48
CA SER A 78 -0.65 -8.13 13.10
C SER A 78 0.63 -8.73 12.56
N ALA A 79 1.75 -8.02 12.72
CA ALA A 79 3.07 -8.53 12.32
C ALA A 79 3.40 -9.89 12.97
N TYR A 80 3.01 -10.08 14.22
CA TYR A 80 3.25 -11.34 14.94
C TYR A 80 2.47 -12.50 14.30
N VAL A 81 1.20 -12.30 14.02
CA VAL A 81 0.34 -13.33 13.39
C VAL A 81 0.84 -13.67 12.00
N HIS A 82 1.14 -12.65 11.17
CA HIS A 82 1.62 -12.90 9.82
C HIS A 82 2.97 -13.61 9.78
N ARG A 83 3.93 -13.24 10.63
CA ARG A 83 5.23 -13.96 10.71
C ARG A 83 5.06 -15.44 11.03
N ALA A 84 4.08 -15.80 11.85
CA ALA A 84 3.77 -17.18 12.17
C ALA A 84 3.00 -17.90 11.04
N ALA A 85 2.12 -17.20 10.34
CA ALA A 85 1.26 -17.75 9.30
C ALA A 85 1.94 -17.86 7.92
N ALA A 86 2.84 -16.94 7.57
CA ALA A 86 3.44 -16.86 6.25
C ALA A 86 4.15 -18.14 5.77
N PRO A 87 4.95 -18.86 6.59
CA PRO A 87 5.52 -20.15 6.18
C PRO A 87 4.44 -21.20 5.87
N ARG A 88 3.37 -21.19 6.63
CA ARG A 88 2.24 -22.12 6.48
C ARG A 88 1.43 -21.86 5.22
N TYR A 89 1.27 -20.57 4.85
CA TYR A 89 0.67 -20.21 3.56
C TYR A 89 1.53 -20.70 2.41
N ALA A 90 2.85 -20.50 2.48
CA ALA A 90 3.78 -20.98 1.46
C ALA A 90 3.74 -22.51 1.31
N GLU A 91 3.73 -23.27 2.42
CA GLU A 91 3.58 -24.74 2.42
C GLU A 91 2.26 -25.19 1.80
N ALA A 92 1.19 -24.43 1.99
CA ALA A 92 -0.13 -24.70 1.41
C ALA A 92 -0.27 -24.21 -0.05
N GLY A 93 0.78 -23.59 -0.63
CA GLY A 93 0.73 -23.02 -1.98
C GLY A 93 -0.13 -21.76 -2.11
N ILE A 94 -0.37 -21.06 -1.01
CA ILE A 94 -1.21 -19.86 -0.94
C ILE A 94 -0.31 -18.62 -1.05
N THR A 95 -0.58 -17.74 -2.01
CA THR A 95 0.09 -16.45 -2.12
C THR A 95 -0.42 -15.49 -1.05
N ALA A 96 0.47 -14.72 -0.41
CA ALA A 96 0.08 -13.74 0.61
C ALA A 96 0.34 -12.29 0.16
N VAL A 97 -0.67 -11.44 0.32
CA VAL A 97 -0.57 -9.97 0.24
C VAL A 97 -0.67 -9.45 1.67
N ASP A 98 0.46 -9.00 2.21
CA ASP A 98 0.60 -8.63 3.62
C ASP A 98 0.41 -7.13 3.83
N LEU A 99 -0.68 -6.74 4.52
CA LEU A 99 -0.96 -5.37 4.92
C LEU A 99 -0.44 -5.07 6.34
N THR A 100 0.23 -6.03 6.97
CA THR A 100 0.81 -5.84 8.32
C THR A 100 2.25 -5.32 8.22
N PRO A 101 2.82 -4.78 9.30
CA PRO A 101 4.23 -4.39 9.33
C PRO A 101 5.19 -5.58 9.52
N ALA A 102 4.81 -6.80 9.18
CA ALA A 102 5.65 -8.00 9.37
C ALA A 102 6.91 -8.00 8.51
N ALA A 103 6.83 -7.42 7.31
CA ALA A 103 7.93 -7.33 6.33
C ALA A 103 8.56 -8.70 6.00
N VAL A 104 7.71 -9.73 5.78
CA VAL A 104 8.17 -11.09 5.46
C VAL A 104 8.61 -11.21 4.01
N GLY A 105 7.84 -10.64 3.08
CA GLY A 105 8.13 -10.63 1.65
C GLY A 105 8.76 -9.30 1.19
N PRO A 106 9.07 -9.17 -0.11
CA PRO A 106 9.51 -7.90 -0.67
C PRO A 106 8.43 -6.82 -0.47
N GLY A 107 8.88 -5.60 -0.15
CA GLY A 107 7.99 -4.45 -0.12
C GLY A 107 7.54 -4.08 -1.53
N VAL A 108 6.23 -3.85 -1.71
CA VAL A 108 5.64 -3.54 -3.02
C VAL A 108 4.86 -2.24 -2.96
N VAL A 109 5.16 -1.36 -3.92
CA VAL A 109 4.42 -0.13 -4.22
C VAL A 109 4.09 -0.18 -5.72
N PRO A 110 2.80 -0.24 -6.11
CA PRO A 110 2.40 -0.59 -7.47
C PRO A 110 3.13 0.13 -8.60
N PRO A 111 3.24 1.48 -8.63
CA PRO A 111 3.88 2.16 -9.75
C PRO A 111 5.42 2.07 -9.73
N ALA A 112 6.02 1.61 -8.62
CA ALA A 112 7.48 1.59 -8.49
C ALA A 112 8.08 0.22 -8.84
N ASN A 113 7.58 -0.88 -8.27
CA ASN A 113 8.25 -2.17 -8.36
C ASN A 113 7.34 -3.40 -8.46
N LEU A 114 6.02 -3.24 -8.59
CA LEU A 114 5.08 -4.38 -8.61
C LEU A 114 5.46 -5.43 -9.67
N ARG A 115 5.86 -5.00 -10.88
CA ARG A 115 6.18 -5.91 -11.99
C ARG A 115 7.33 -6.87 -11.67
N SER A 116 8.23 -6.49 -10.77
CA SER A 116 9.37 -7.32 -10.35
C SER A 116 9.01 -8.38 -9.32
N HIS A 117 7.79 -8.37 -8.79
CA HIS A 117 7.38 -9.22 -7.66
C HIS A 117 6.07 -9.97 -7.88
N LEU A 118 5.60 -10.04 -9.13
CA LEU A 118 4.32 -10.70 -9.47
C LEU A 118 4.30 -12.20 -9.16
N ASP A 119 5.46 -12.86 -9.12
CA ASP A 119 5.59 -14.28 -8.80
C ASP A 119 6.01 -14.55 -7.34
N ALA A 120 6.13 -13.50 -6.53
CA ALA A 120 6.53 -13.67 -5.13
C ALA A 120 5.43 -14.38 -4.32
N PRO A 121 5.77 -15.38 -3.50
CA PRO A 121 4.78 -16.11 -2.70
C PRO A 121 4.22 -15.25 -1.55
N ASN A 122 4.91 -14.18 -1.20
CA ASN A 122 4.49 -13.21 -0.19
C ASN A 122 5.00 -11.84 -0.59
N VAL A 123 4.13 -10.83 -0.58
CA VAL A 123 4.49 -9.42 -0.80
C VAL A 123 3.99 -8.57 0.36
N ASN A 124 4.79 -7.58 0.76
CA ASN A 124 4.46 -6.67 1.85
C ASN A 124 4.05 -5.30 1.31
N MET A 125 2.94 -4.76 1.81
CA MET A 125 2.40 -3.48 1.36
C MET A 125 3.06 -2.25 2.01
N VAL A 126 4.20 -2.43 2.68
CA VAL A 126 4.99 -1.38 3.34
C VAL A 126 4.17 -0.69 4.45
N THR A 127 3.66 0.51 4.19
CA THR A 127 2.80 1.30 5.10
C THR A 127 1.87 2.20 4.29
N CYS A 128 0.82 2.71 4.91
CA CYS A 128 -0.08 3.66 4.24
C CYS A 128 0.64 4.92 3.76
N GLY A 129 1.50 5.51 4.60
CA GLY A 129 2.34 6.65 4.18
C GLY A 129 3.34 6.27 3.08
N GLY A 130 3.87 5.04 3.13
CA GLY A 130 4.73 4.53 2.06
C GLY A 130 3.99 4.39 0.74
N GLN A 131 2.78 3.83 0.73
CA GLN A 131 1.96 3.73 -0.47
C GLN A 131 1.60 5.10 -1.06
N ALA A 132 1.42 6.12 -0.22
CA ALA A 132 1.12 7.47 -0.67
C ALA A 132 2.35 8.20 -1.21
N THR A 133 3.52 8.08 -0.59
CA THR A 133 4.65 8.98 -0.83
C THR A 133 5.79 8.37 -1.66
N ILE A 134 6.03 7.06 -1.55
CA ILE A 134 7.09 6.37 -2.31
C ILE A 134 6.89 6.50 -3.84
N PRO A 135 5.66 6.49 -4.40
CA PRO A 135 5.47 6.76 -5.83
C PRO A 135 6.09 8.07 -6.30
N ILE A 136 5.96 9.13 -5.50
CA ILE A 136 6.54 10.45 -5.83
C ILE A 136 8.07 10.41 -5.75
N VAL A 137 8.63 9.82 -4.68
CA VAL A 137 10.10 9.64 -4.57
C VAL A 137 10.63 8.86 -5.77
N HIS A 138 9.96 7.77 -6.14
CA HIS A 138 10.33 6.96 -7.30
C HIS A 138 10.27 7.78 -8.61
N ALA A 139 9.24 8.61 -8.79
CA ALA A 139 9.12 9.46 -9.97
C ALA A 139 10.28 10.46 -10.08
N VAL A 140 10.67 11.09 -8.97
CA VAL A 140 11.82 12.00 -8.92
C VAL A 140 13.11 11.25 -9.21
N CYS A 141 13.35 10.13 -8.52
CA CYS A 141 14.57 9.32 -8.71
C CYS A 141 14.70 8.83 -10.16
N ARG A 142 13.60 8.38 -10.77
CA ARG A 142 13.59 7.93 -12.17
C ARG A 142 13.95 9.07 -13.14
N ALA A 143 13.39 10.27 -12.95
CA ALA A 143 13.66 11.41 -13.81
C ALA A 143 15.11 11.91 -13.65
N VAL A 144 15.64 11.94 -12.41
CA VAL A 144 17.03 12.32 -12.12
C VAL A 144 18.01 11.30 -12.70
N ALA A 145 17.71 9.99 -12.55
CA ALA A 145 18.57 8.92 -13.08
C ALA A 145 18.63 8.88 -14.62
N ALA A 146 17.59 9.37 -15.31
CA ALA A 146 17.59 9.46 -16.78
C ALA A 146 18.70 10.40 -17.33
N ASN A 147 19.27 11.27 -16.47
CA ASN A 147 20.36 12.17 -16.77
C ASN A 147 21.64 11.83 -15.95
N ASP A 148 21.85 10.55 -15.62
CA ASP A 148 22.98 10.04 -14.84
C ASP A 148 23.12 10.64 -13.42
N GLY A 149 22.05 11.26 -12.91
CA GLY A 149 22.00 11.82 -11.57
C GLY A 149 21.51 10.81 -10.52
N ALA A 150 21.59 11.22 -9.26
CA ALA A 150 21.07 10.46 -8.14
C ALA A 150 20.37 11.39 -7.13
N VAL A 151 19.41 10.85 -6.38
CA VAL A 151 18.72 11.54 -5.28
C VAL A 151 19.45 11.17 -3.97
N PRO A 152 20.26 12.06 -3.38
CA PRO A 152 21.05 11.73 -2.19
C PRO A 152 20.18 11.52 -0.95
N TYR A 153 19.05 12.24 -0.86
CA TYR A 153 18.16 12.20 0.29
C TYR A 153 16.72 12.46 -0.11
N ALA A 154 15.81 11.71 0.49
CA ALA A 154 14.38 12.01 0.44
C ALA A 154 13.75 11.90 1.83
N GLU A 155 12.84 12.82 2.14
CA GLU A 155 12.07 12.82 3.38
C GLU A 155 10.58 12.90 3.05
N ILE A 156 9.78 12.12 3.76
CA ILE A 156 8.33 12.18 3.67
C ILE A 156 7.72 12.56 5.01
N VAL A 157 6.70 13.39 4.97
CA VAL A 157 5.87 13.74 6.12
C VAL A 157 4.44 13.38 5.79
N ALA A 158 3.95 12.30 6.39
CA ALA A 158 2.57 11.84 6.19
C ALA A 158 1.69 12.37 7.32
N SER A 159 0.69 13.20 6.98
CA SER A 159 -0.27 13.74 7.94
C SER A 159 -1.64 13.06 7.76
N VAL A 160 -2.04 12.25 8.72
CA VAL A 160 -3.30 11.51 8.72
C VAL A 160 -4.22 11.98 9.84
N ALA A 161 -5.53 11.91 9.63
CA ALA A 161 -6.49 12.20 10.70
C ALA A 161 -6.24 11.28 11.90
N SER A 162 -6.13 11.86 13.10
CA SER A 162 -5.86 11.07 14.33
C SER A 162 -6.91 9.97 14.54
N VAL A 163 -8.18 10.24 14.22
CA VAL A 163 -9.27 9.28 14.35
C VAL A 163 -9.17 8.08 13.37
N SER A 164 -8.41 8.20 12.27
CA SER A 164 -8.14 7.09 11.34
C SER A 164 -6.96 6.22 11.75
N ALA A 165 -6.16 6.65 12.72
CA ALA A 165 -5.06 5.87 13.26
C ALA A 165 -5.56 4.92 14.36
N GLY A 166 -5.71 3.64 14.02
CA GLY A 166 -6.13 2.60 14.95
C GLY A 166 -5.09 2.27 16.03
N PRO A 167 -5.45 1.41 17.01
CA PRO A 167 -4.53 1.01 18.08
C PRO A 167 -3.20 0.44 17.57
N GLY A 168 -3.23 -0.34 16.50
CA GLY A 168 -2.04 -0.92 15.88
C GLY A 168 -1.06 0.14 15.37
N THR A 169 -1.53 1.16 14.66
CA THR A 169 -0.71 2.28 14.19
C THR A 169 -0.09 3.05 15.35
N ARG A 170 -0.90 3.34 16.39
CA ARG A 170 -0.45 4.10 17.55
C ARG A 170 0.61 3.36 18.37
N ALA A 171 0.48 2.04 18.50
CA ALA A 171 1.44 1.21 19.22
C ALA A 171 2.75 1.02 18.46
N ASN A 172 2.77 1.21 17.12
CA ASN A 172 3.89 0.85 16.25
C ASN A 172 4.36 2.04 15.39
N ILE A 173 4.31 3.28 15.90
CA ILE A 173 4.76 4.48 15.17
C ILE A 173 6.24 4.38 14.76
N ASP A 174 7.11 3.86 15.62
CA ASP A 174 8.53 3.68 15.31
C ASP A 174 8.75 2.67 14.18
N GLU A 175 7.95 1.60 14.16
CA GLU A 175 8.00 0.61 13.08
C GLU A 175 7.49 1.20 11.75
N PHE A 176 6.44 2.02 11.80
CA PHE A 176 5.96 2.77 10.64
C PHE A 176 7.05 3.64 10.04
N THR A 177 7.70 4.47 10.84
CA THR A 177 8.74 5.40 10.38
C THR A 177 9.95 4.66 9.82
N LYS A 178 10.38 3.58 10.48
CA LYS A 178 11.50 2.74 10.05
C LYS A 178 11.19 2.04 8.72
N THR A 179 10.05 1.36 8.63
CA THR A 179 9.66 0.62 7.42
C THR A 179 9.47 1.55 6.23
N THR A 180 8.84 2.72 6.44
CA THR A 180 8.69 3.72 5.39
C THR A 180 10.03 4.30 4.94
N SER A 181 10.94 4.61 5.88
CA SER A 181 12.30 5.10 5.55
C SER A 181 13.08 4.10 4.71
N VAL A 182 12.98 2.81 5.03
CA VAL A 182 13.60 1.74 4.23
C VAL A 182 12.94 1.67 2.84
N GLY A 183 11.62 1.78 2.76
CA GLY A 183 10.89 1.79 1.49
C GLY A 183 11.26 2.98 0.59
N VAL A 184 11.45 4.17 1.16
CA VAL A 184 11.92 5.38 0.43
C VAL A 184 13.26 5.12 -0.25
N GLN A 185 14.14 4.34 0.39
CA GLN A 185 15.44 3.97 -0.17
C GLN A 185 15.32 2.81 -1.16
N ALA A 186 14.81 1.67 -0.70
CA ALA A 186 14.85 0.41 -1.44
C ALA A 186 13.88 0.38 -2.64
N ILE A 187 12.75 1.09 -2.54
CA ILE A 187 11.70 1.12 -3.57
C ILE A 187 11.68 2.48 -4.26
N GLY A 188 11.76 3.57 -3.50
CA GLY A 188 11.78 4.92 -4.03
C GLY A 188 13.05 5.26 -4.82
N GLY A 189 14.21 4.72 -4.41
CA GLY A 189 15.49 4.89 -5.07
C GLY A 189 16.38 6.00 -4.49
N ALA A 190 15.99 6.66 -3.42
CA ALA A 190 16.83 7.63 -2.74
C ALA A 190 17.96 6.93 -1.95
N HIS A 191 19.17 7.52 -1.91
CA HIS A 191 20.29 6.93 -1.17
C HIS A 191 20.04 6.90 0.34
N ARG A 192 19.38 7.92 0.88
CA ARG A 192 18.94 7.99 2.28
C ARG A 192 17.49 8.42 2.34
N GLY A 193 16.72 7.77 3.20
CA GLY A 193 15.31 8.03 3.40
C GLY A 193 15.00 8.41 4.84
N LYS A 194 14.02 9.29 5.05
CA LYS A 194 13.42 9.59 6.34
C LYS A 194 11.91 9.64 6.20
N ALA A 195 11.22 9.19 7.22
CA ALA A 195 9.76 9.26 7.29
C ALA A 195 9.31 9.85 8.62
N ILE A 196 8.29 10.68 8.55
CA ILE A 196 7.61 11.28 9.70
C ILE A 196 6.11 11.02 9.52
N ILE A 197 5.43 10.61 10.58
CA ILE A 197 3.97 10.54 10.63
C ILE A 197 3.44 11.59 11.60
N ILE A 198 2.41 12.31 11.18
CA ILE A 198 1.67 13.27 11.99
C ILE A 198 0.25 12.74 12.18
N LEU A 199 -0.14 12.49 13.43
CA LEU A 199 -1.53 12.17 13.79
C LEU A 199 -2.25 13.49 14.04
N ASN A 200 -2.95 13.99 13.02
CA ASN A 200 -3.61 15.30 13.04
C ASN A 200 -4.90 15.25 13.88
N PRO A 201 -5.00 16.03 14.97
CA PRO A 201 -6.15 15.99 15.87
C PRO A 201 -7.29 16.93 15.48
N ALA A 202 -7.25 17.54 14.27
CA ALA A 202 -8.28 18.49 13.87
C ALA A 202 -9.68 17.88 13.91
N ASP A 203 -10.67 18.70 14.30
CA ASP A 203 -12.09 18.41 14.29
C ASP A 203 -12.83 19.53 13.56
N PRO A 204 -13.52 19.29 12.42
CA PRO A 204 -13.67 17.96 11.78
C PRO A 204 -12.35 17.38 11.24
N PRO A 205 -12.26 16.04 11.11
CA PRO A 205 -11.05 15.37 10.62
C PRO A 205 -10.64 15.84 9.22
N LEU A 206 -9.35 16.11 9.03
CA LEU A 206 -8.80 16.50 7.74
C LEU A 206 -8.45 15.28 6.88
N ILE A 207 -8.62 15.43 5.57
CA ILE A 207 -8.13 14.46 4.57
C ILE A 207 -6.62 14.32 4.70
N MET A 208 -6.10 13.11 4.45
CA MET A 208 -4.66 12.83 4.47
C MET A 208 -3.91 13.78 3.52
N ARG A 209 -2.86 14.41 4.02
CA ARG A 209 -1.98 15.30 3.26
C ARG A 209 -0.53 14.99 3.57
N ASP A 210 0.24 14.80 2.52
CA ASP A 210 1.63 14.43 2.67
C ASP A 210 2.53 15.41 1.93
N THR A 211 3.72 15.60 2.50
CA THR A 211 4.79 16.40 1.91
C THR A 211 5.98 15.51 1.63
N ILE A 212 6.51 15.58 0.43
CA ILE A 212 7.66 14.82 -0.02
C ILE A 212 8.77 15.80 -0.40
N PHE A 213 9.95 15.65 0.21
CA PHE A 213 11.15 16.42 -0.08
C PHE A 213 12.17 15.49 -0.72
N CYS A 214 12.69 15.85 -1.90
CA CYS A 214 13.81 15.14 -2.52
C CYS A 214 14.94 16.12 -2.80
N GLU A 215 16.14 15.82 -2.30
CA GLU A 215 17.37 16.51 -2.69
C GLU A 215 17.72 16.12 -4.11
N ILE A 216 17.97 17.07 -4.98
CA ILE A 216 18.26 16.85 -6.40
C ILE A 216 19.57 17.51 -6.82
N PRO A 217 20.26 17.04 -7.88
CA PRO A 217 21.41 17.71 -8.46
C PRO A 217 21.05 19.13 -8.97
N PRO A 218 22.05 20.05 -8.97
CA PRO A 218 21.82 21.45 -9.41
C PRO A 218 21.34 21.59 -10.87
N ASP A 219 21.74 20.66 -11.72
CA ASP A 219 21.46 20.63 -13.16
C ASP A 219 20.25 19.76 -13.53
N THR A 220 19.43 19.40 -12.54
CA THR A 220 18.22 18.58 -12.75
C THR A 220 17.23 19.28 -13.69
N ASP A 221 16.78 18.53 -14.71
CA ASP A 221 15.68 18.97 -15.58
C ASP A 221 14.34 18.99 -14.78
N GLN A 222 13.98 20.19 -14.31
CA GLN A 222 12.77 20.41 -13.52
C GLN A 222 11.49 20.06 -14.29
N ALA A 223 11.47 20.25 -15.62
CA ALA A 223 10.32 19.89 -16.44
C ALA A 223 10.14 18.37 -16.53
N ALA A 224 11.25 17.63 -16.71
CA ALA A 224 11.23 16.16 -16.70
C ALA A 224 10.80 15.60 -15.35
N VAL A 225 11.28 16.14 -14.23
CA VAL A 225 10.83 15.76 -12.89
C VAL A 225 9.34 16.02 -12.70
N THR A 226 8.85 17.21 -13.09
CA THR A 226 7.44 17.56 -12.98
C THR A 226 6.57 16.63 -13.79
N GLN A 227 6.95 16.30 -15.03
CA GLN A 227 6.21 15.36 -15.86
C GLN A 227 6.20 13.95 -15.27
N SER A 228 7.36 13.46 -14.79
CA SER A 228 7.46 12.17 -14.15
C SER A 228 6.56 12.04 -12.91
N ILE A 229 6.45 13.12 -12.10
CA ILE A 229 5.53 13.17 -10.97
C ILE A 229 4.06 13.13 -11.43
N ARG A 230 3.70 13.91 -12.44
CA ARG A 230 2.33 13.89 -12.99
C ARG A 230 1.94 12.53 -13.55
N ASP A 231 2.86 11.85 -14.24
CA ASP A 231 2.63 10.52 -14.81
C ASP A 231 2.35 9.49 -13.72
N VAL A 232 3.16 9.50 -12.64
CA VAL A 232 2.95 8.56 -11.53
C VAL A 232 1.67 8.88 -10.74
N VAL A 233 1.31 10.15 -10.60
CA VAL A 233 0.03 10.55 -9.99
C VAL A 233 -1.13 9.98 -10.80
N ALA A 234 -1.10 10.14 -12.13
CA ALA A 234 -2.12 9.56 -13.00
C ALA A 234 -2.18 8.03 -12.91
N GLU A 235 -1.05 7.36 -12.76
CA GLU A 235 -1.00 5.90 -12.55
C GLU A 235 -1.64 5.50 -11.21
N VAL A 236 -1.32 6.18 -10.10
CA VAL A 236 -1.93 5.92 -8.79
C VAL A 236 -3.44 6.17 -8.83
N GLN A 237 -3.89 7.21 -9.51
CA GLN A 237 -5.32 7.52 -9.67
C GLN A 237 -6.13 6.40 -10.32
N THR A 238 -5.50 5.49 -11.06
CA THR A 238 -6.20 4.33 -11.66
C THR A 238 -6.77 3.38 -10.61
N TYR A 239 -6.21 3.36 -9.39
CA TYR A 239 -6.68 2.52 -8.28
C TYR A 239 -7.01 3.32 -7.00
N VAL A 240 -6.54 4.57 -6.88
CA VAL A 240 -6.89 5.53 -5.81
C VAL A 240 -7.38 6.83 -6.45
N PRO A 241 -8.64 6.93 -6.88
CA PRO A 241 -9.14 8.11 -7.58
C PRO A 241 -9.00 9.43 -6.81
N GLY A 242 -8.99 9.36 -5.47
CA GLY A 242 -8.82 10.52 -4.59
C GLY A 242 -7.36 10.94 -4.33
N TYR A 243 -6.38 10.34 -5.00
CA TYR A 243 -4.98 10.72 -4.94
C TYR A 243 -4.71 11.90 -5.87
N ARG A 244 -4.17 13.00 -5.36
CA ARG A 244 -3.95 14.20 -6.20
C ARG A 244 -2.81 15.07 -5.71
N LEU A 245 -2.17 15.79 -6.65
CA LEU A 245 -1.29 16.90 -6.32
C LEU A 245 -2.13 18.09 -5.81
N LEU A 246 -1.65 18.77 -4.78
CA LEU A 246 -2.27 20.02 -4.30
C LEU A 246 -1.83 21.23 -5.15
N ASN A 247 -0.62 21.17 -5.68
CA ASN A 247 -0.03 22.17 -6.57
C ASN A 247 1.06 21.53 -7.43
N ASP A 248 1.63 22.28 -8.36
CA ASP A 248 2.83 21.84 -9.07
C ASP A 248 4.01 21.67 -8.11
N PRO A 249 4.94 20.72 -8.38
CA PRO A 249 6.15 20.56 -7.59
C PRO A 249 6.94 21.85 -7.48
N GLN A 250 7.42 22.15 -6.29
CA GLN A 250 8.19 23.38 -6.00
C GLN A 250 9.68 23.03 -6.01
N PHE A 251 10.46 23.84 -6.71
CA PHE A 251 11.91 23.67 -6.79
C PHE A 251 12.59 24.82 -6.04
N ASP A 252 13.27 24.46 -4.96
CA ASP A 252 13.94 25.40 -4.07
C ASP A 252 15.45 25.42 -4.34
N GLU A 253 15.98 26.62 -4.57
CA GLU A 253 17.40 26.89 -4.66
C GLU A 253 18.09 26.74 -3.29
N PRO A 254 19.42 26.51 -3.26
CA PRO A 254 20.18 26.43 -2.02
C PRO A 254 19.96 27.63 -1.11
N SER A 255 19.65 27.36 0.16
CA SER A 255 19.41 28.38 1.17
C SER A 255 19.81 27.84 2.56
N VAL A 256 19.86 28.72 3.54
CA VAL A 256 20.13 28.32 4.95
C VAL A 256 19.02 27.35 5.44
N VAL A 257 17.77 27.55 5.00
CA VAL A 257 16.61 26.76 5.44
C VAL A 257 16.72 25.31 4.96
N ASN A 258 17.14 25.07 3.71
CA ASN A 258 17.30 23.73 3.13
C ASN A 258 18.74 23.17 3.25
N GLY A 259 19.58 23.81 4.07
CA GLY A 259 20.94 23.38 4.33
C GLY A 259 21.87 23.48 3.11
N GLY A 260 21.63 24.43 2.21
CA GLY A 260 22.45 24.67 1.03
C GLY A 260 22.20 23.66 -0.11
N ARG A 261 21.01 23.07 -0.20
CA ARG A 261 20.67 22.01 -1.18
C ARG A 261 19.64 22.49 -2.19
N HIS A 262 19.68 21.92 -3.40
CA HIS A 262 18.54 21.99 -4.32
C HIS A 262 17.53 20.93 -3.89
N VAL A 263 16.27 21.32 -3.72
CA VAL A 263 15.22 20.43 -3.23
C VAL A 263 13.98 20.57 -4.12
N VAL A 264 13.38 19.46 -4.49
CA VAL A 264 12.02 19.44 -5.00
C VAL A 264 11.07 19.04 -3.90
N THR A 265 10.04 19.87 -3.67
CA THR A 265 8.98 19.65 -2.70
C THR A 265 7.67 19.37 -3.41
N THR A 266 7.02 18.26 -3.07
CA THR A 266 5.73 17.84 -3.64
C THR A 266 4.71 17.69 -2.54
N PHE A 267 3.52 18.24 -2.76
CA PHE A 267 2.38 18.14 -1.84
C PHE A 267 1.28 17.32 -2.49
N ILE A 268 0.85 16.28 -1.79
CA ILE A 268 -0.26 15.41 -2.22
C ILE A 268 -1.37 15.35 -1.19
N GLU A 269 -2.55 15.01 -1.67
CA GLU A 269 -3.72 14.72 -0.85
C GLU A 269 -4.29 13.37 -1.25
N VAL A 270 -4.75 12.59 -0.26
CA VAL A 270 -5.38 11.28 -0.47
C VAL A 270 -6.76 11.30 0.19
N GLU A 271 -7.78 11.44 -0.63
CA GLU A 271 -9.18 11.32 -0.22
C GLU A 271 -9.63 9.88 -0.41
N GLY A 272 -10.16 9.26 0.64
CA GLY A 272 -10.70 7.90 0.57
C GLY A 272 -11.96 7.81 -0.28
N ALA A 273 -12.19 6.66 -0.90
CA ALA A 273 -13.34 6.42 -1.77
C ALA A 273 -14.69 6.44 -1.04
N GLY A 274 -14.70 6.33 0.29
CA GLY A 274 -15.93 6.32 1.07
C GLY A 274 -16.71 5.00 0.99
N ASP A 275 -16.06 3.90 0.63
CA ASP A 275 -16.69 2.58 0.48
C ASP A 275 -17.23 2.04 1.82
N TYR A 276 -16.36 1.99 2.83
CA TYR A 276 -16.68 1.63 4.20
C TYR A 276 -16.16 2.68 5.18
N LEU A 277 -14.95 3.14 4.95
CA LEU A 277 -14.33 4.17 5.76
C LEU A 277 -14.68 5.57 5.22
N PRO A 278 -14.80 6.59 6.09
CA PRO A 278 -15.11 7.93 5.64
C PRO A 278 -13.95 8.52 4.79
N PRO A 279 -14.24 9.51 3.92
CA PRO A 279 -13.26 10.09 2.98
C PRO A 279 -11.98 10.63 3.64
N TYR A 280 -12.04 11.09 4.89
CA TYR A 280 -10.85 11.54 5.62
C TYR A 280 -9.86 10.39 5.94
N ALA A 281 -10.30 9.14 5.90
CA ALA A 281 -9.46 7.96 6.14
C ALA A 281 -8.69 7.51 4.88
N GLY A 282 -8.21 8.45 4.07
CA GLY A 282 -7.44 8.19 2.86
C GLY A 282 -6.20 7.31 3.07
N ASN A 283 -5.59 7.36 4.25
CA ASN A 283 -4.50 6.48 4.65
C ASN A 283 -4.89 4.99 4.69
N LEU A 284 -6.09 4.67 5.11
CA LEU A 284 -6.59 3.28 5.13
C LEU A 284 -7.05 2.86 3.74
N ASP A 285 -7.72 3.76 3.03
CA ASP A 285 -8.21 3.52 1.67
C ASP A 285 -7.08 3.23 0.68
N ILE A 286 -6.00 4.03 0.68
CA ILE A 286 -4.86 3.78 -0.22
C ILE A 286 -4.20 2.43 0.06
N MET A 287 -4.17 1.98 1.31
CA MET A 287 -3.60 0.68 1.67
C MET A 287 -4.42 -0.47 1.07
N THR A 288 -5.74 -0.43 1.22
CA THR A 288 -6.65 -1.46 0.71
C THR A 288 -6.76 -1.42 -0.81
N ALA A 289 -6.74 -0.23 -1.41
CA ALA A 289 -6.73 -0.05 -2.87
C ALA A 289 -5.44 -0.57 -3.50
N ALA A 290 -4.27 -0.23 -2.93
CA ALA A 290 -2.99 -0.75 -3.41
C ALA A 290 -2.89 -2.27 -3.26
N ALA A 291 -3.34 -2.84 -2.15
CA ALA A 291 -3.37 -4.28 -1.94
C ALA A 291 -4.28 -4.98 -2.98
N THR A 292 -5.46 -4.43 -3.25
CA THR A 292 -6.36 -4.94 -4.30
C THR A 292 -5.67 -4.90 -5.67
N LYS A 293 -5.04 -3.77 -6.02
CA LYS A 293 -4.28 -3.62 -7.28
C LYS A 293 -3.17 -4.66 -7.40
N VAL A 294 -2.41 -4.89 -6.34
CA VAL A 294 -1.35 -5.92 -6.32
C VAL A 294 -1.92 -7.30 -6.56
N GLY A 295 -2.96 -7.69 -5.81
CA GLY A 295 -3.61 -9.00 -5.98
C GLY A 295 -4.17 -9.21 -7.38
N GLU A 296 -4.78 -8.19 -7.98
CA GLU A 296 -5.28 -8.26 -9.36
C GLU A 296 -4.17 -8.47 -10.39
N GLU A 297 -3.06 -7.75 -10.28
CA GLU A 297 -1.94 -7.92 -11.21
C GLU A 297 -1.27 -9.29 -11.07
N MET A 298 -1.12 -9.80 -9.84
CA MET A 298 -0.64 -11.17 -9.59
C MET A 298 -1.61 -12.22 -10.17
N ALA A 299 -2.93 -12.01 -10.04
CA ALA A 299 -3.93 -12.89 -10.64
C ALA A 299 -3.86 -12.90 -12.17
N LYS A 300 -3.70 -11.74 -12.82
CA LYS A 300 -3.56 -11.61 -14.27
C LYS A 300 -2.35 -12.36 -14.80
N GLN A 301 -1.20 -12.25 -14.13
CA GLN A 301 0.03 -12.93 -14.57
C GLN A 301 -0.13 -14.46 -14.53
N SER A 302 -0.72 -15.00 -13.48
CA SER A 302 -0.91 -16.46 -13.37
C SER A 302 -1.78 -17.06 -14.48
N VAL A 303 -2.71 -16.28 -15.02
CA VAL A 303 -3.54 -16.68 -16.16
C VAL A 303 -2.75 -16.67 -17.46
N SER A 304 -1.86 -15.69 -17.66
CA SER A 304 -1.02 -15.59 -18.87
C SER A 304 -0.01 -16.74 -18.96
N VAL A 305 0.54 -17.20 -17.84
CA VAL A 305 1.47 -18.34 -17.80
C VAL A 305 0.76 -19.66 -18.08
N SER A 306 -0.45 -19.87 -17.56
CA SER A 306 -1.23 -21.08 -17.81
C SER A 306 -1.82 -21.18 -19.22
N GLY A 307 -1.99 -20.06 -19.92
CA GLY A 307 -2.47 -20.01 -21.33
C GLY A 307 -1.39 -20.20 -22.39
N GLY A 308 -0.12 -20.11 -22.03
CA GLY A 308 1.04 -20.26 -22.94
C GLY A 308 1.55 -21.67 -23.14
N THR A 309 1.00 -22.68 -22.46
CA THR A 309 1.42 -24.09 -22.52
C THR A 309 0.38 -24.95 -23.26
N ARG A 310 -0.06 -24.53 -24.44
CA ARG A 310 -0.84 -25.36 -25.35
C ARG A 310 -0.24 -25.37 -26.76
#